data_da345b0c53427e2c2a3590c92bfcc162
#
_entry.id   da345b0c53427e2c2a3590c92bfcc162
#
_cell.length_a   1.000
_cell.length_b   1.000
_cell.length_c   1.000
_cell.angle_alpha   90.00
_cell.angle_beta   90.00
_cell.angle_gamma   90.00
#
_symmetry.space_group_name_H-M   'P 1'
#
loop_
_entity.id
_entity.type
_entity.pdbx_description
1 polymer ?
#
loop_
_entity_poly.entity_id
_entity_poly.type
_entity_poly.pdbx_seq_one_letter_code
_entity_poly.pdbx_strand_id
1 'polypeptide(L)'
;MCRPASAAAVKCLVAVFAAAAGVAAVTQHPVTVVVSFDGFRPDYIKPNVTPYIAQFQKASAAPPYMRSTFPTKTFVNHFTMATGMYSDKHGVLDNYMFDKHYDTMHYTYEQFHYDDSVVPIWIHNEINGDGRYSGVMMWPGSEFAYQNKYPTHIQKYNSSMPWTDRIDKIMSWIKDENKPANLVYAYFEEPDHTAHLRGTDSQKTINQIVRADATLKYILDQIKHEKLVNKINLIILSDHGMDTVTYNRMIHLDEYVSNTTYKSILSGPNAFIHPNPNKYDEVYKNLSKVANTSRTFNVFKQDQLPDRWHMKNNTRLTDIIYLLAKPEYAFWDTYFEFILNGTTKEKFKIGAHGYDNAEPQMRAIFMASGPAFKKNYSAVQFDNVDLYPLISRIAGLTEPSRRIDGTMKGVEQLLSVGAAPTSTPPVIGKQKISEKRQKG
;
A
#
# COMPACT_ATOMS: atom_id res chain seq x y z
N MET A 1 -16.48 -55.55 79.20
CA MET A 1 -16.31 -56.01 77.84
C MET A 1 -16.86 -54.91 76.93
N CYS A 2 -16.01 -54.04 76.44
CA CYS A 2 -16.38 -53.07 75.44
C CYS A 2 -15.19 -53.01 74.43
N ARG A 3 -15.50 -53.32 73.19
CA ARG A 3 -14.52 -53.19 72.07
C ARG A 3 -14.48 -51.74 71.59
N PRO A 4 -13.31 -51.20 71.21
CA PRO A 4 -13.22 -49.85 70.67
C PRO A 4 -13.53 -49.82 69.16
N ALA A 5 -14.15 -48.73 68.77
CA ALA A 5 -14.53 -48.40 67.42
C ALA A 5 -13.31 -47.94 66.57
N SER A 6 -13.23 -48.44 65.34
CA SER A 6 -12.19 -48.07 64.40
C SER A 6 -12.43 -46.68 63.76
N ALA A 7 -11.43 -45.81 63.85
CA ALA A 7 -11.44 -44.54 63.15
C ALA A 7 -11.11 -44.70 61.64
N ALA A 8 -12.08 -44.40 60.82
CA ALA A 8 -11.87 -44.33 59.35
C ALA A 8 -11.28 -42.95 58.99
N ALA A 9 -10.04 -42.95 58.54
CA ALA A 9 -9.36 -41.77 58.00
C ALA A 9 -9.89 -41.40 56.61
N VAL A 10 -10.64 -40.32 56.52
CA VAL A 10 -11.07 -39.70 55.24
C VAL A 10 -9.86 -38.95 54.68
N LYS A 11 -9.24 -39.47 53.61
CA LYS A 11 -8.23 -38.76 52.83
C LYS A 11 -8.97 -37.83 51.87
N CYS A 12 -9.02 -36.52 52.16
CA CYS A 12 -9.38 -35.49 51.21
C CYS A 12 -8.25 -35.34 50.14
N LEU A 13 -8.52 -35.80 48.94
CA LEU A 13 -7.68 -35.51 47.75
C LEU A 13 -8.01 -34.06 47.31
N VAL A 14 -7.18 -33.09 47.64
CA VAL A 14 -7.25 -31.73 47.04
C VAL A 14 -6.60 -31.83 45.67
N ALA A 15 -7.39 -31.93 44.62
CA ALA A 15 -6.92 -31.78 43.25
C ALA A 15 -6.61 -30.30 43.00
N VAL A 16 -5.35 -29.93 43.04
CA VAL A 16 -4.88 -28.62 42.57
C VAL A 16 -4.92 -28.62 41.05
N PHE A 17 -6.00 -28.10 40.48
CA PHE A 17 -5.99 -27.71 39.03
C PHE A 17 -5.06 -26.52 38.90
N ALA A 18 -3.81 -26.77 38.52
CA ALA A 18 -2.95 -25.75 37.95
C ALA A 18 -3.57 -25.38 36.59
N ALA A 19 -4.37 -24.31 36.57
CA ALA A 19 -4.75 -23.68 35.33
C ALA A 19 -3.46 -23.16 34.67
N ALA A 20 -2.90 -23.94 33.76
CA ALA A 20 -1.96 -23.41 32.80
C ALA A 20 -2.74 -22.36 32.01
N ALA A 21 -2.50 -21.08 32.35
CA ALA A 21 -2.95 -19.98 31.52
C ALA A 21 -2.20 -20.11 30.17
N GLY A 22 -2.69 -21.00 29.31
CA GLY A 22 -2.29 -21.07 27.92
C GLY A 22 -2.60 -19.71 27.33
N VAL A 23 -1.59 -19.05 26.80
CA VAL A 23 -1.81 -17.87 25.93
C VAL A 23 -2.75 -18.34 24.84
N ALA A 24 -4.01 -17.85 24.87
CA ALA A 24 -5.00 -18.21 23.87
C ALA A 24 -4.41 -17.95 22.48
N ALA A 25 -4.55 -18.91 21.57
CA ALA A 25 -4.15 -18.70 20.19
C ALA A 25 -5.00 -17.55 19.66
N VAL A 26 -4.34 -16.46 19.23
CA VAL A 26 -5.03 -15.25 18.73
C VAL A 26 -5.89 -15.62 17.52
N THR A 27 -5.37 -16.45 16.62
CA THR A 27 -6.07 -17.03 15.46
C THR A 27 -5.33 -18.31 15.06
N GLN A 28 -5.99 -19.22 14.32
CA GLN A 28 -5.37 -20.41 13.76
C GLN A 28 -4.53 -20.11 12.50
N HIS A 29 -4.65 -18.91 11.94
CA HIS A 29 -3.95 -18.50 10.72
C HIS A 29 -2.70 -17.69 11.05
N PRO A 30 -1.67 -17.70 10.15
CA PRO A 30 -0.54 -16.79 10.26
C PRO A 30 -1.01 -15.32 10.31
N VAL A 31 -0.58 -14.58 11.32
CA VAL A 31 -0.89 -13.15 11.44
C VAL A 31 0.14 -12.37 10.62
N THR A 32 -0.34 -11.52 9.70
CA THR A 32 0.49 -10.61 8.91
C THR A 32 0.02 -9.17 9.07
N VAL A 33 0.94 -8.29 9.43
CA VAL A 33 0.71 -6.85 9.57
C VAL A 33 1.59 -6.11 8.58
N VAL A 34 0.97 -5.36 7.68
CA VAL A 34 1.63 -4.50 6.68
C VAL A 34 1.45 -3.05 7.10
N VAL A 35 2.56 -2.35 7.27
CA VAL A 35 2.59 -0.94 7.67
C VAL A 35 3.27 -0.14 6.58
N SER A 36 2.55 0.83 6.01
CA SER A 36 3.07 1.77 5.03
C SER A 36 3.30 3.14 5.65
N PHE A 37 4.53 3.66 5.50
CA PHE A 37 4.87 5.06 5.76
C PHE A 37 4.99 5.78 4.42
N ASP A 38 4.03 6.67 4.12
CA ASP A 38 3.93 7.34 2.83
C ASP A 38 5.17 8.15 2.48
N GLY A 39 5.67 8.00 1.26
CA GLY A 39 6.80 8.76 0.72
C GLY A 39 8.15 8.49 1.39
N PHE A 40 8.28 7.38 2.13
CA PHE A 40 9.51 7.08 2.88
C PHE A 40 10.58 6.47 1.97
N ARG A 41 11.61 7.24 1.66
CA ARG A 41 12.73 6.87 0.77
C ARG A 41 13.79 6.00 1.49
N PRO A 42 14.50 5.11 0.77
CA PRO A 42 15.59 4.32 1.35
C PRO A 42 16.71 5.16 1.98
N ASP A 43 17.04 6.33 1.43
CA ASP A 43 18.09 7.22 1.94
C ASP A 43 17.69 8.02 3.20
N TYR A 44 16.43 7.93 3.63
CA TYR A 44 16.01 8.41 4.96
C TYR A 44 16.46 7.48 6.09
N ILE A 45 16.82 6.22 5.78
CA ILE A 45 17.32 5.27 6.77
C ILE A 45 18.75 5.62 7.12
N LYS A 46 18.93 6.31 8.25
CA LYS A 46 20.24 6.72 8.77
C LYS A 46 20.32 6.36 10.25
N PRO A 47 21.35 5.62 10.70
CA PRO A 47 21.45 5.15 12.09
C PRO A 47 21.36 6.26 13.16
N ASN A 48 21.75 7.48 12.82
CA ASN A 48 21.65 8.64 13.70
C ASN A 48 20.30 9.38 13.65
N VAL A 49 19.44 9.07 12.68
CA VAL A 49 18.11 9.69 12.50
C VAL A 49 16.99 8.66 12.74
N THR A 50 17.16 7.44 12.24
CA THR A 50 16.20 6.35 12.29
C THR A 50 16.81 5.06 12.85
N PRO A 51 17.29 5.07 14.12
CA PRO A 51 18.00 3.93 14.69
C PRO A 51 17.20 2.65 14.74
N TYR A 52 15.89 2.72 15.03
CA TYR A 52 15.03 1.53 15.13
C TYR A 52 14.70 0.95 13.75
N ILE A 53 14.42 1.79 12.75
CA ILE A 53 14.22 1.34 11.36
C ILE A 53 15.51 0.73 10.81
N ALA A 54 16.67 1.35 11.04
CA ALA A 54 17.95 0.83 10.58
C ALA A 54 18.29 -0.52 11.25
N GLN A 55 18.00 -0.68 12.53
CA GLN A 55 18.19 -1.95 13.24
C GLN A 55 17.20 -3.02 12.75
N PHE A 56 15.94 -2.65 12.54
CA PHE A 56 14.91 -3.56 12.03
C PHE A 56 15.25 -4.01 10.61
N GLN A 57 15.66 -3.11 9.71
CA GLN A 57 16.11 -3.43 8.36
C GLN A 57 17.25 -4.47 8.38
N LYS A 58 18.27 -4.26 9.21
CA LYS A 58 19.41 -5.18 9.33
C LYS A 58 18.99 -6.57 9.83
N ALA A 59 18.00 -6.65 10.72
CA ALA A 59 17.52 -7.91 11.28
C ALA A 59 16.53 -8.65 10.37
N SER A 60 15.97 -7.98 9.38
CA SER A 60 14.89 -8.45 8.52
C SER A 60 15.38 -9.10 7.22
N ALA A 61 14.43 -9.60 6.43
CA ALA A 61 14.60 -9.80 4.99
C ALA A 61 14.28 -8.48 4.31
N ALA A 62 15.29 -7.84 3.74
CA ALA A 62 15.15 -6.50 3.16
C ALA A 62 15.97 -6.36 1.86
N PRO A 63 15.37 -5.91 0.75
CA PRO A 63 16.08 -5.46 -0.44
C PRO A 63 16.64 -4.05 -0.22
N PRO A 64 17.54 -3.57 -1.10
CA PRO A 64 17.99 -2.18 -1.08
C PRO A 64 16.84 -1.18 -1.32
N TYR A 65 15.82 -1.59 -2.08
CA TYR A 65 14.57 -0.86 -2.29
C TYR A 65 13.50 -1.80 -2.88
N MET A 66 12.24 -1.41 -2.77
CA MET A 66 11.12 -1.94 -3.54
C MET A 66 10.79 -0.95 -4.66
N ARG A 67 10.58 -1.44 -5.89
CA ARG A 67 10.22 -0.59 -7.02
C ARG A 67 8.72 -0.33 -7.05
N SER A 68 8.35 0.93 -7.02
CA SER A 68 6.96 1.37 -7.11
C SER A 68 6.40 1.19 -8.53
N THR A 69 5.10 1.01 -8.65
CA THR A 69 4.38 1.07 -9.93
C THR A 69 4.32 2.51 -10.42
N PHE A 70 4.34 2.69 -11.75
CA PHE A 70 4.12 3.99 -12.38
C PHE A 70 2.62 4.28 -12.57
N PRO A 71 2.18 5.54 -12.37
CA PRO A 71 2.93 6.65 -11.77
C PRO A 71 3.18 6.41 -10.28
N THR A 72 4.27 6.96 -9.76
CA THR A 72 4.69 6.79 -8.36
C THR A 72 3.83 7.66 -7.44
N LYS A 73 2.53 7.34 -7.37
CA LYS A 73 1.46 8.05 -6.65
C LYS A 73 0.86 7.17 -5.55
N THR A 74 0.37 7.81 -4.50
CA THR A 74 -0.14 7.16 -3.29
C THR A 74 -1.23 6.15 -3.58
N PHE A 75 -2.33 6.56 -4.26
CA PHE A 75 -3.45 5.67 -4.51
C PHE A 75 -3.09 4.55 -5.48
N VAL A 76 -2.32 4.85 -6.53
CA VAL A 76 -1.84 3.88 -7.50
C VAL A 76 -1.06 2.77 -6.81
N ASN A 77 -0.08 3.13 -5.99
CA ASN A 77 0.84 2.16 -5.38
C ASN A 77 0.20 1.37 -4.25
N HIS A 78 -0.60 2.02 -3.39
CA HIS A 78 -1.33 1.31 -2.35
C HIS A 78 -2.36 0.32 -2.93
N PHE A 79 -3.03 0.69 -4.04
CA PHE A 79 -4.00 -0.20 -4.67
C PHE A 79 -3.33 -1.31 -5.49
N THR A 80 -2.18 -1.04 -6.13
CA THR A 80 -1.32 -2.06 -6.73
C THR A 80 -0.90 -3.12 -5.71
N MET A 81 -0.40 -2.71 -4.55
CA MET A 81 0.00 -3.62 -3.46
C MET A 81 -1.19 -4.43 -2.90
N ALA A 82 -2.37 -3.84 -2.91
CA ALA A 82 -3.58 -4.49 -2.41
C ALA A 82 -4.23 -5.45 -3.40
N THR A 83 -3.99 -5.29 -4.70
CA THR A 83 -4.68 -6.05 -5.76
C THR A 83 -3.75 -6.98 -6.55
N GLY A 84 -2.44 -6.77 -6.47
CA GLY A 84 -1.47 -7.50 -7.28
C GLY A 84 -1.56 -7.19 -8.79
N MET A 85 -2.15 -6.05 -9.14
CA MET A 85 -2.36 -5.62 -10.52
C MET A 85 -1.73 -4.25 -10.75
N TYR A 86 -1.34 -3.97 -12.00
CA TYR A 86 -0.89 -2.65 -12.43
C TYR A 86 -2.06 -1.70 -12.73
N SER A 87 -1.73 -0.43 -12.91
CA SER A 87 -2.71 0.64 -13.09
C SER A 87 -3.60 0.50 -14.32
N ASP A 88 -3.12 -0.14 -15.40
CA ASP A 88 -3.94 -0.43 -16.59
C ASP A 88 -5.09 -1.41 -16.30
N LYS A 89 -4.96 -2.26 -15.29
CA LYS A 89 -5.97 -3.25 -14.91
C LYS A 89 -6.84 -2.81 -13.74
N HIS A 90 -6.25 -2.25 -12.67
CA HIS A 90 -7.06 -1.81 -11.54
C HIS A 90 -7.66 -0.41 -11.74
N GLY A 91 -7.23 0.34 -12.74
CA GLY A 91 -7.86 1.59 -13.19
C GLY A 91 -7.54 2.84 -12.38
N VAL A 92 -6.82 2.76 -11.28
CA VAL A 92 -6.36 3.93 -10.52
C VAL A 92 -5.09 4.45 -11.21
N LEU A 93 -5.17 5.60 -11.87
CA LEU A 93 -4.09 6.14 -12.69
C LEU A 93 -3.34 7.29 -12.03
N ASP A 94 -3.92 7.93 -11.02
CA ASP A 94 -3.33 9.00 -10.21
C ASP A 94 -4.17 9.21 -8.95
N ASN A 95 -3.71 10.06 -8.00
CA ASN A 95 -4.51 10.52 -6.87
C ASN A 95 -5.67 11.40 -7.34
N TYR A 96 -5.41 12.27 -8.32
CA TYR A 96 -6.39 13.08 -9.06
C TYR A 96 -6.36 12.65 -10.52
N MET A 97 -7.48 12.23 -11.07
CA MET A 97 -7.53 11.74 -12.43
C MET A 97 -8.82 12.11 -13.13
N PHE A 98 -8.80 12.06 -14.46
CA PHE A 98 -9.96 12.29 -15.30
C PHE A 98 -10.57 10.95 -15.75
N ASP A 99 -11.90 10.93 -15.81
CA ASP A 99 -12.66 9.87 -16.48
C ASP A 99 -13.78 10.49 -17.30
N LYS A 100 -13.96 10.05 -18.54
CA LYS A 100 -14.97 10.63 -19.47
C LYS A 100 -16.41 10.52 -18.98
N HIS A 101 -16.70 9.60 -18.06
CA HIS A 101 -18.05 9.38 -17.52
C HIS A 101 -18.28 10.11 -16.19
N TYR A 102 -17.20 10.36 -15.42
CA TYR A 102 -17.27 10.88 -14.05
C TYR A 102 -16.58 12.24 -13.88
N ASP A 103 -15.95 12.78 -14.97
CA ASP A 103 -15.13 13.99 -14.96
C ASP A 103 -13.89 13.83 -14.05
N THR A 104 -13.66 14.74 -13.13
CA THR A 104 -12.52 14.67 -12.19
C THR A 104 -12.84 13.79 -11.00
N MET A 105 -11.98 12.83 -10.72
CA MET A 105 -12.09 11.92 -9.59
C MET A 105 -10.94 12.10 -8.60
N HIS A 106 -11.29 12.16 -7.31
CA HIS A 106 -10.35 12.12 -6.20
C HIS A 106 -10.99 11.36 -5.03
N TYR A 107 -10.46 10.21 -4.72
CA TYR A 107 -10.91 9.29 -3.68
C TYR A 107 -12.41 8.96 -3.76
N THR A 108 -12.88 8.58 -4.95
CA THR A 108 -14.27 8.20 -5.17
C THR A 108 -14.42 6.69 -5.34
N TYR A 109 -15.64 6.19 -5.17
CA TYR A 109 -15.97 4.79 -5.44
C TYR A 109 -15.55 4.39 -6.86
N GLU A 110 -15.90 5.18 -7.86
CA GLU A 110 -15.66 4.92 -9.28
C GLU A 110 -14.16 4.90 -9.61
N GLN A 111 -13.34 5.65 -8.88
CA GLN A 111 -11.90 5.64 -9.06
C GLN A 111 -11.31 4.25 -8.78
N PHE A 112 -11.78 3.58 -7.73
CA PHE A 112 -11.30 2.27 -7.28
C PHE A 112 -12.12 1.09 -7.85
N HIS A 113 -13.20 1.35 -8.59
CA HIS A 113 -14.09 0.35 -9.21
C HIS A 113 -14.12 0.48 -10.73
N TYR A 114 -12.94 0.57 -11.35
CA TYR A 114 -12.80 0.52 -12.80
C TYR A 114 -13.26 -0.81 -13.38
N ASP A 115 -13.04 -1.88 -12.63
CA ASP A 115 -13.45 -3.24 -12.94
C ASP A 115 -13.84 -3.95 -11.63
N ASP A 116 -15.12 -4.30 -11.50
CA ASP A 116 -15.69 -4.91 -10.29
C ASP A 116 -15.12 -6.32 -9.99
N SER A 117 -14.40 -6.92 -10.93
CA SER A 117 -13.69 -8.18 -10.69
C SER A 117 -12.36 -8.01 -9.93
N VAL A 118 -11.88 -6.78 -9.75
CA VAL A 118 -10.69 -6.48 -8.95
C VAL A 118 -11.04 -6.57 -7.47
N VAL A 119 -10.38 -7.48 -6.76
CA VAL A 119 -10.65 -7.74 -5.34
C VAL A 119 -9.38 -7.50 -4.52
N PRO A 120 -9.39 -6.52 -3.61
CA PRO A 120 -8.25 -6.30 -2.71
C PRO A 120 -8.04 -7.49 -1.76
N ILE A 121 -6.79 -7.70 -1.37
CA ILE A 121 -6.36 -8.87 -0.60
C ILE A 121 -7.07 -9.00 0.76
N TRP A 122 -7.47 -7.91 1.39
CA TRP A 122 -8.23 -7.94 2.64
C TRP A 122 -9.63 -8.54 2.47
N ILE A 123 -10.26 -8.36 1.31
CA ILE A 123 -11.53 -9.02 0.98
C ILE A 123 -11.27 -10.44 0.52
N HIS A 124 -10.21 -10.69 -0.27
CA HIS A 124 -9.82 -12.03 -0.67
C HIS A 124 -9.51 -12.93 0.54
N ASN A 125 -8.83 -12.40 1.57
CA ASN A 125 -8.60 -13.12 2.83
C ASN A 125 -9.94 -13.57 3.47
N GLU A 126 -10.92 -12.71 3.55
CA GLU A 126 -12.23 -13.03 4.16
C GLU A 126 -13.10 -13.96 3.30
N ILE A 127 -13.01 -13.84 1.97
CA ILE A 127 -13.71 -14.75 1.05
C ILE A 127 -13.19 -16.18 1.18
N ASN A 128 -11.92 -16.35 1.51
CA ASN A 128 -11.34 -17.68 1.79
C ASN A 128 -11.96 -18.35 3.03
N GLY A 129 -12.70 -17.62 3.87
CA GLY A 129 -13.44 -18.16 4.99
C GLY A 129 -12.56 -18.74 6.10
N ASP A 130 -13.05 -19.78 6.77
CA ASP A 130 -12.30 -20.53 7.80
C ASP A 130 -11.80 -19.65 8.96
N GLY A 131 -12.62 -18.67 9.39
CA GLY A 131 -12.25 -17.78 10.50
C GLY A 131 -11.15 -16.76 10.18
N ARG A 132 -11.01 -16.40 8.90
CA ARG A 132 -10.10 -15.34 8.45
C ARG A 132 -10.80 -13.98 8.52
N TYR A 133 -10.17 -13.05 9.19
CA TYR A 133 -10.66 -11.68 9.36
C TYR A 133 -9.57 -10.68 9.02
N SER A 134 -9.95 -9.58 8.38
CA SER A 134 -9.04 -8.52 7.98
C SER A 134 -9.28 -7.25 8.76
N GLY A 135 -8.20 -6.56 9.11
CA GLY A 135 -8.21 -5.22 9.67
C GLY A 135 -7.57 -4.23 8.69
N VAL A 136 -8.25 -3.12 8.39
CA VAL A 136 -7.68 -2.10 7.52
C VAL A 136 -7.73 -0.73 8.18
N MET A 137 -6.55 -0.21 8.49
CA MET A 137 -6.32 1.08 9.11
C MET A 137 -5.96 2.10 8.03
N MET A 138 -6.95 2.85 7.53
CA MET A 138 -6.77 4.02 6.65
C MET A 138 -6.10 3.73 5.30
N TRP A 139 -5.97 2.47 4.87
CA TRP A 139 -5.32 2.14 3.59
C TRP A 139 -6.18 2.60 2.42
N PRO A 140 -5.60 3.31 1.40
CA PRO A 140 -6.33 3.81 0.27
C PRO A 140 -7.16 2.75 -0.46
N GLY A 141 -8.43 3.06 -0.74
CA GLY A 141 -9.40 2.17 -1.37
C GLY A 141 -10.15 1.25 -0.42
N SER A 142 -9.79 1.18 0.88
CA SER A 142 -10.44 0.27 1.84
C SER A 142 -11.82 0.72 2.30
N GLU A 143 -12.17 1.98 2.08
CA GLU A 143 -13.44 2.56 2.52
C GLU A 143 -14.62 2.17 1.62
N PHE A 144 -14.34 1.50 0.52
CA PHE A 144 -15.31 1.02 -0.45
C PHE A 144 -15.56 -0.48 -0.29
N ALA A 145 -16.78 -0.93 -0.65
CA ALA A 145 -17.13 -2.33 -0.64
C ALA A 145 -16.67 -3.00 -1.95
N TYR A 146 -16.04 -4.16 -1.86
CA TYR A 146 -15.71 -5.00 -3.02
C TYR A 146 -16.49 -6.31 -2.91
N GLN A 147 -17.16 -6.72 -3.99
CA GLN A 147 -18.09 -7.86 -3.98
C GLN A 147 -19.11 -7.77 -2.82
N ASN A 148 -19.64 -6.57 -2.58
CA ASN A 148 -20.57 -6.25 -1.49
C ASN A 148 -20.05 -6.54 -0.07
N LYS A 149 -18.72 -6.56 0.13
CA LYS A 149 -18.08 -6.81 1.42
C LYS A 149 -17.14 -5.66 1.80
N TYR A 150 -17.11 -5.36 3.07
CA TYR A 150 -16.08 -4.55 3.73
C TYR A 150 -15.16 -5.45 4.54
N PRO A 151 -13.92 -5.04 4.85
CA PRO A 151 -13.11 -5.75 5.83
C PRO A 151 -13.81 -5.74 7.20
N THR A 152 -13.65 -6.82 7.97
CA THR A 152 -14.31 -6.99 9.29
C THR A 152 -13.97 -5.85 10.23
N HIS A 153 -12.72 -5.43 10.25
CA HIS A 153 -12.27 -4.28 11.04
C HIS A 153 -11.78 -3.19 10.08
N ILE A 154 -12.37 -2.02 10.18
CA ILE A 154 -12.00 -0.88 9.34
C ILE A 154 -11.90 0.41 10.17
N GLN A 155 -10.89 1.19 9.87
CA GLN A 155 -10.78 2.59 10.26
C GLN A 155 -10.66 3.44 9.00
N LYS A 156 -11.67 4.27 8.75
CA LYS A 156 -11.64 5.26 7.68
C LYS A 156 -10.59 6.34 7.96
N TYR A 157 -10.11 6.98 6.91
CA TYR A 157 -9.07 8.00 7.01
C TYR A 157 -9.44 9.09 8.01
N ASN A 158 -8.55 9.33 8.96
CA ASN A 158 -8.64 10.37 9.97
C ASN A 158 -7.23 10.79 10.40
N SER A 159 -6.69 11.84 9.78
CA SER A 159 -5.34 12.36 10.07
C SER A 159 -5.18 12.87 11.51
N SER A 160 -6.27 13.21 12.19
CA SER A 160 -6.23 13.68 13.59
C SER A 160 -6.08 12.53 14.59
N MET A 161 -6.28 11.26 14.20
CA MET A 161 -6.10 10.12 15.09
C MET A 161 -4.62 9.93 15.43
N PRO A 162 -4.22 9.97 16.71
CA PRO A 162 -2.82 9.77 17.11
C PRO A 162 -2.28 8.43 16.59
N TRP A 163 -1.02 8.40 16.20
CA TRP A 163 -0.41 7.20 15.61
C TRP A 163 -0.32 6.04 16.62
N THR A 164 -0.11 6.32 17.90
CA THR A 164 -0.20 5.32 18.97
C THR A 164 -1.57 4.68 19.03
N ASP A 165 -2.64 5.47 18.94
CA ASP A 165 -4.01 4.96 19.00
C ASP A 165 -4.34 4.08 17.79
N ARG A 166 -3.77 4.40 16.60
CA ARG A 166 -3.86 3.52 15.42
C ARG A 166 -3.24 2.15 15.71
N ILE A 167 -2.07 2.13 16.34
CA ILE A 167 -1.38 0.88 16.70
C ILE A 167 -2.14 0.10 17.76
N ASP A 168 -2.62 0.75 18.81
CA ASP A 168 -3.39 0.11 19.90
C ASP A 168 -4.68 -0.49 19.34
N LYS A 169 -5.35 0.21 18.41
CA LYS A 169 -6.53 -0.30 17.71
C LYS A 169 -6.20 -1.51 16.85
N ILE A 170 -5.09 -1.51 16.13
CA ILE A 170 -4.61 -2.68 15.35
C ILE A 170 -4.37 -3.87 16.29
N MET A 171 -3.71 -3.66 17.43
CA MET A 171 -3.49 -4.72 18.41
C MET A 171 -4.80 -5.26 18.98
N SER A 172 -5.81 -4.39 19.19
CA SER A 172 -7.13 -4.84 19.62
C SER A 172 -7.83 -5.73 18.58
N TRP A 173 -7.70 -5.43 17.28
CA TRP A 173 -8.24 -6.25 16.19
C TRP A 173 -7.58 -7.63 16.11
N ILE A 174 -6.26 -7.68 16.29
CA ILE A 174 -5.50 -8.95 16.30
C ILE A 174 -5.94 -9.82 17.48
N LYS A 175 -6.29 -9.22 18.61
CA LYS A 175 -6.69 -9.91 19.85
C LYS A 175 -8.20 -10.04 20.05
N ASP A 176 -9.01 -9.66 19.06
CA ASP A 176 -10.47 -9.79 19.16
C ASP A 176 -10.86 -11.25 19.45
N GLU A 177 -11.64 -11.49 20.48
CA GLU A 177 -11.99 -12.85 20.92
C GLU A 177 -12.90 -13.57 19.93
N ASN A 178 -13.69 -12.83 19.13
CA ASN A 178 -14.68 -13.39 18.22
C ASN A 178 -14.21 -13.38 16.77
N LYS A 179 -13.48 -12.32 16.37
CA LYS A 179 -13.06 -12.06 15.00
C LYS A 179 -11.58 -11.59 14.94
N PRO A 180 -10.63 -12.42 15.42
CA PRO A 180 -9.22 -12.03 15.45
C PRO A 180 -8.67 -11.80 14.04
N ALA A 181 -8.20 -10.57 13.77
CA ALA A 181 -7.64 -10.23 12.47
C ALA A 181 -6.33 -11.00 12.23
N ASN A 182 -6.30 -11.80 11.16
CA ASN A 182 -5.07 -12.49 10.70
C ASN A 182 -4.31 -11.70 9.63
N LEU A 183 -4.97 -10.74 8.97
CA LEU A 183 -4.36 -9.86 7.98
C LEU A 183 -4.68 -8.41 8.30
N VAL A 184 -3.65 -7.58 8.49
CA VAL A 184 -3.82 -6.15 8.79
C VAL A 184 -3.01 -5.31 7.82
N TYR A 185 -3.65 -4.28 7.25
CA TYR A 185 -3.03 -3.24 6.43
C TYR A 185 -3.17 -1.89 7.14
N ALA A 186 -2.08 -1.16 7.31
CA ALA A 186 -2.06 0.11 8.01
C ALA A 186 -1.28 1.18 7.23
N TYR A 187 -1.86 2.37 7.13
CA TYR A 187 -1.32 3.52 6.43
C TYR A 187 -1.03 4.67 7.40
N PHE A 188 0.11 5.30 7.18
CA PHE A 188 0.58 6.49 7.88
C PHE A 188 1.04 7.52 6.86
N GLU A 189 0.46 8.71 6.89
CA GLU A 189 0.56 9.76 5.88
C GLU A 189 1.90 10.51 5.85
N GLU A 190 2.83 10.22 6.76
CA GLU A 190 4.13 10.90 6.84
C GLU A 190 5.29 9.94 6.56
N PRO A 191 6.39 10.46 6.02
CA PRO A 191 6.81 11.87 5.89
C PRO A 191 6.27 12.61 4.64
N ASP A 192 5.48 11.98 3.78
CA ASP A 192 4.97 12.52 2.51
C ASP A 192 4.27 13.87 2.68
N HIS A 193 3.25 13.92 3.54
CA HIS A 193 2.42 15.11 3.73
C HIS A 193 3.25 16.35 4.11
N THR A 194 4.19 16.20 5.04
CA THR A 194 5.08 17.31 5.42
C THR A 194 6.09 17.64 4.32
N ALA A 195 6.61 16.64 3.60
CA ALA A 195 7.55 16.84 2.51
C ALA A 195 6.92 17.65 1.36
N HIS A 196 5.67 17.39 1.01
CA HIS A 196 4.93 18.19 0.03
C HIS A 196 4.94 19.68 0.37
N LEU A 197 4.81 20.03 1.64
CA LEU A 197 4.72 21.42 2.09
C LEU A 197 6.08 22.10 2.31
N ARG A 198 7.17 21.33 2.45
CA ARG A 198 8.45 21.85 2.99
C ARG A 198 9.70 21.34 2.28
N GLY A 199 9.57 20.44 1.32
CA GLY A 199 10.69 19.74 0.69
C GLY A 199 11.20 18.57 1.55
N THR A 200 12.01 17.73 0.92
CA THR A 200 12.49 16.45 1.50
C THR A 200 13.51 16.61 2.63
N ASP A 201 14.23 17.73 2.69
CA ASP A 201 15.36 18.00 3.57
C ASP A 201 15.06 19.02 4.68
N SER A 202 13.79 19.47 4.80
CA SER A 202 13.41 20.40 5.85
C SER A 202 13.44 19.74 7.23
N GLN A 203 13.77 20.53 8.28
CA GLN A 203 13.72 20.01 9.63
C GLN A 203 12.35 19.44 10.01
N LYS A 204 11.27 19.99 9.46
CA LYS A 204 9.91 19.47 9.69
C LYS A 204 9.73 18.08 9.08
N THR A 205 10.22 17.85 7.87
CA THR A 205 10.19 16.52 7.24
C THR A 205 11.09 15.54 7.99
N ILE A 206 12.28 15.95 8.42
CA ILE A 206 13.16 15.13 9.25
C ILE A 206 12.47 14.72 10.55
N ASN A 207 11.72 15.62 11.19
CA ASN A 207 10.98 15.31 12.41
C ASN A 207 9.90 14.23 12.16
N GLN A 208 9.25 14.20 10.99
CA GLN A 208 8.29 13.15 10.65
C GLN A 208 8.98 11.82 10.35
N ILE A 209 10.18 11.84 9.76
CA ILE A 209 11.00 10.64 9.58
C ILE A 209 11.39 10.04 10.96
N VAL A 210 11.77 10.88 11.92
CA VAL A 210 12.01 10.46 13.31
C VAL A 210 10.74 9.94 13.97
N ARG A 211 9.58 10.54 13.69
CA ARG A 211 8.28 10.05 14.19
C ARG A 211 7.95 8.66 13.64
N ALA A 212 8.22 8.39 12.36
CA ALA A 212 8.05 7.06 11.78
C ALA A 212 8.95 6.00 12.47
N ASP A 213 10.21 6.37 12.76
CA ASP A 213 11.14 5.52 13.52
C ASP A 213 10.63 5.20 14.94
N ALA A 214 10.15 6.21 15.66
CA ALA A 214 9.55 6.05 16.98
C ALA A 214 8.28 5.19 16.93
N THR A 215 7.50 5.29 15.84
CA THR A 215 6.29 4.48 15.64
C THR A 215 6.65 3.02 15.42
N LEU A 216 7.67 2.71 14.62
CA LEU A 216 8.16 1.32 14.50
C LEU A 216 8.58 0.78 15.87
N LYS A 217 9.32 1.57 16.66
CA LYS A 217 9.67 1.15 18.02
C LYS A 217 8.42 0.80 18.84
N TYR A 218 7.40 1.66 18.80
CA TYR A 218 6.15 1.43 19.52
C TYR A 218 5.43 0.15 19.06
N ILE A 219 5.37 -0.12 17.75
CA ILE A 219 4.83 -1.35 17.20
C ILE A 219 5.56 -2.57 17.79
N LEU A 220 6.90 -2.56 17.78
CA LEU A 220 7.72 -3.66 18.29
C LEU A 220 7.53 -3.86 19.82
N ASP A 221 7.42 -2.76 20.57
CA ASP A 221 7.14 -2.80 22.01
C ASP A 221 5.76 -3.41 22.30
N GLN A 222 4.72 -3.03 21.53
CA GLN A 222 3.37 -3.60 21.67
C GLN A 222 3.36 -5.09 21.31
N ILE A 223 4.00 -5.52 20.22
CA ILE A 223 4.14 -6.93 19.84
C ILE A 223 4.81 -7.74 20.97
N LYS A 224 5.83 -7.17 21.61
CA LYS A 224 6.53 -7.81 22.74
C LYS A 224 5.65 -7.84 24.00
N HIS A 225 5.01 -6.74 24.35
CA HIS A 225 4.11 -6.64 25.51
C HIS A 225 2.99 -7.67 25.44
N GLU A 226 2.40 -7.84 24.26
CA GLU A 226 1.31 -8.78 24.01
C GLU A 226 1.79 -10.26 23.79
N LYS A 227 3.09 -10.53 23.91
CA LYS A 227 3.70 -11.84 23.72
C LYS A 227 3.49 -12.44 22.33
N LEU A 228 3.50 -11.59 21.30
CA LEU A 228 3.23 -11.95 19.90
C LEU A 228 4.50 -12.02 19.02
N VAL A 229 5.71 -11.91 19.62
CA VAL A 229 6.99 -11.78 18.89
C VAL A 229 7.22 -12.85 17.83
N ASN A 230 6.84 -14.11 18.06
CA ASN A 230 7.00 -15.19 17.09
C ASN A 230 5.68 -15.60 16.42
N LYS A 231 4.68 -14.75 16.48
CA LYS A 231 3.34 -15.03 15.93
C LYS A 231 2.95 -14.06 14.81
N ILE A 232 3.61 -12.90 14.72
CA ILE A 232 3.32 -11.86 13.72
C ILE A 232 4.42 -11.83 12.67
N ASN A 233 4.02 -11.81 11.40
CA ASN A 233 4.82 -11.38 10.28
C ASN A 233 4.61 -9.87 10.12
N LEU A 234 5.63 -9.07 10.41
CA LEU A 234 5.59 -7.62 10.31
C LEU A 234 6.32 -7.18 9.05
N ILE A 235 5.62 -6.46 8.18
CA ILE A 235 6.14 -5.85 6.95
C ILE A 235 6.07 -4.33 7.13
N ILE A 236 7.22 -3.67 7.00
CA ILE A 236 7.32 -2.21 6.95
C ILE A 236 7.71 -1.83 5.53
N LEU A 237 6.95 -0.94 4.92
CA LEU A 237 7.17 -0.49 3.55
C LEU A 237 6.76 0.97 3.37
N SER A 238 6.99 1.50 2.17
CA SER A 238 6.39 2.71 1.65
C SER A 238 5.82 2.43 0.25
N ASP A 239 5.07 3.36 -0.26
CA ASP A 239 4.43 3.28 -1.57
C ASP A 239 5.30 3.87 -2.69
N HIS A 240 6.01 4.95 -2.40
CA HIS A 240 6.95 5.64 -3.29
C HIS A 240 7.98 6.42 -2.49
N GLY A 241 8.84 7.11 -3.21
CA GLY A 241 9.75 8.11 -2.67
C GLY A 241 9.25 9.54 -2.87
N MET A 242 10.17 10.50 -2.85
CA MET A 242 9.87 11.93 -2.94
C MET A 242 11.06 12.67 -3.55
N ASP A 243 10.81 13.67 -4.38
CA ASP A 243 11.86 14.58 -4.86
C ASP A 243 11.55 16.03 -4.43
N THR A 244 12.52 16.90 -4.54
CA THR A 244 12.35 18.31 -4.17
C THR A 244 12.27 19.20 -5.39
N VAL A 245 11.27 20.08 -5.42
CA VAL A 245 11.06 21.07 -6.48
C VAL A 245 11.17 22.48 -5.90
N THR A 246 11.91 23.35 -6.59
CA THR A 246 12.05 24.77 -6.27
C THR A 246 11.21 25.63 -7.21
N TYR A 247 10.98 26.91 -6.86
CA TYR A 247 10.16 27.80 -7.68
C TYR A 247 10.60 27.85 -9.15
N ASN A 248 11.90 27.94 -9.41
CA ASN A 248 12.44 28.03 -10.78
C ASN A 248 12.28 26.72 -11.60
N ARG A 249 11.80 25.66 -10.97
CA ARG A 249 11.51 24.35 -11.59
C ARG A 249 10.02 24.12 -11.80
N MET A 250 9.18 25.13 -11.51
CA MET A 250 7.75 25.04 -11.78
C MET A 250 7.46 25.33 -13.25
N ILE A 251 6.57 24.54 -13.85
CA ILE A 251 6.16 24.63 -15.26
C ILE A 251 4.77 25.22 -15.32
N HIS A 252 4.66 26.46 -15.84
CA HIS A 252 3.41 27.16 -16.08
C HIS A 252 2.91 26.84 -17.49
N LEU A 253 1.99 25.87 -17.64
CA LEU A 253 1.50 25.43 -18.95
C LEU A 253 0.72 26.50 -19.70
N ASP A 254 0.01 27.36 -18.99
CA ASP A 254 -0.78 28.47 -19.52
C ASP A 254 0.06 29.57 -20.20
N GLU A 255 1.35 29.67 -19.86
CA GLU A 255 2.30 30.55 -20.57
C GLU A 255 2.61 30.06 -21.99
N TYR A 256 2.36 28.79 -22.29
CA TYR A 256 2.76 28.16 -23.55
C TYR A 256 1.60 27.75 -24.43
N VAL A 257 0.50 27.28 -23.86
CA VAL A 257 -0.68 26.77 -24.57
C VAL A 257 -1.93 27.32 -23.91
N SER A 258 -2.81 27.94 -24.70
CA SER A 258 -4.04 28.54 -24.18
C SER A 258 -4.91 27.48 -23.48
N ASN A 259 -5.21 27.70 -22.20
CA ASN A 259 -6.09 26.86 -21.39
C ASN A 259 -7.56 26.87 -21.86
N THR A 260 -7.91 27.70 -22.84
CA THR A 260 -9.24 27.68 -23.49
C THR A 260 -9.42 26.53 -24.47
N THR A 261 -8.33 25.81 -24.83
CA THR A 261 -8.34 24.72 -25.82
C THR A 261 -8.40 23.34 -25.22
N TYR A 262 -8.25 23.22 -23.87
CA TYR A 262 -8.29 21.95 -23.15
C TYR A 262 -8.75 22.13 -21.70
N LYS A 263 -9.16 21.03 -21.07
CA LYS A 263 -9.21 20.87 -19.61
C LYS A 263 -7.96 20.15 -19.15
N SER A 264 -7.47 20.44 -17.96
CA SER A 264 -6.31 19.76 -17.38
C SER A 264 -6.56 19.34 -15.94
N ILE A 265 -5.97 18.20 -15.56
CA ILE A 265 -5.73 17.84 -14.17
C ILE A 265 -4.23 17.81 -13.99
N LEU A 266 -3.73 18.69 -13.15
CA LEU A 266 -2.33 18.80 -12.78
C LEU A 266 -2.15 18.13 -11.42
N SER A 267 -1.16 17.22 -11.32
CA SER A 267 -0.90 16.43 -10.13
C SER A 267 0.63 16.34 -9.92
N GLY A 268 1.24 17.46 -9.52
CA GLY A 268 2.70 17.57 -9.36
C GLY A 268 3.43 17.37 -10.69
N PRO A 269 4.22 16.29 -10.87
CA PRO A 269 4.93 16.03 -12.13
C PRO A 269 4.04 15.44 -13.24
N ASN A 270 2.80 15.07 -12.94
CA ASN A 270 1.88 14.43 -13.88
C ASN A 270 0.80 15.43 -14.33
N ALA A 271 0.41 15.37 -15.59
CA ALA A 271 -0.73 16.12 -16.08
C ALA A 271 -1.54 15.29 -17.08
N PHE A 272 -2.86 15.30 -16.90
CA PHE A 272 -3.84 14.77 -17.84
C PHE A 272 -4.44 15.94 -18.58
N ILE A 273 -4.19 16.04 -19.87
CA ILE A 273 -4.72 17.08 -20.73
C ILE A 273 -5.84 16.49 -21.57
N HIS A 274 -7.04 17.01 -21.40
CA HIS A 274 -8.22 16.65 -22.18
C HIS A 274 -8.55 17.74 -23.18
N PRO A 275 -8.15 17.64 -24.45
CA PRO A 275 -8.41 18.65 -25.47
C PRO A 275 -9.91 18.82 -25.72
N ASN A 276 -10.32 20.05 -26.00
CA ASN A 276 -11.68 20.33 -26.44
C ASN A 276 -11.97 19.64 -27.79
N PRO A 277 -13.23 19.40 -28.17
CA PRO A 277 -13.59 18.78 -29.45
C PRO A 277 -12.85 19.42 -30.62
N ASN A 278 -12.24 18.59 -31.48
CA ASN A 278 -11.44 18.97 -32.66
C ASN A 278 -10.13 19.74 -32.36
N LYS A 279 -9.66 19.73 -31.08
CA LYS A 279 -8.41 20.42 -30.68
C LYS A 279 -7.26 19.49 -30.36
N TYR A 280 -7.46 18.17 -30.41
CA TYR A 280 -6.47 17.17 -29.99
C TYR A 280 -5.10 17.36 -30.67
N ASP A 281 -5.07 17.40 -32.01
CA ASP A 281 -3.80 17.50 -32.75
C ASP A 281 -3.14 18.87 -32.58
N GLU A 282 -3.92 19.95 -32.48
CA GLU A 282 -3.42 21.31 -32.21
C GLU A 282 -2.74 21.37 -30.83
N VAL A 283 -3.42 20.90 -29.80
CA VAL A 283 -2.91 20.88 -28.42
C VAL A 283 -1.68 19.99 -28.31
N TYR A 284 -1.72 18.78 -28.86
CA TYR A 284 -0.59 17.86 -28.87
C TYR A 284 0.65 18.46 -29.56
N LYS A 285 0.46 19.07 -30.74
CA LYS A 285 1.55 19.72 -31.49
C LYS A 285 2.18 20.87 -30.70
N ASN A 286 1.34 21.72 -30.08
CA ASN A 286 1.81 22.86 -29.30
C ASN A 286 2.58 22.42 -28.06
N LEU A 287 2.03 21.48 -27.26
CA LEU A 287 2.70 20.91 -26.09
C LEU A 287 4.01 20.22 -26.46
N SER A 288 4.02 19.43 -27.55
CA SER A 288 5.24 18.77 -28.03
C SER A 288 6.32 19.76 -28.46
N LYS A 289 5.95 20.88 -29.11
CA LYS A 289 6.89 21.93 -29.44
C LYS A 289 7.52 22.55 -28.20
N VAL A 290 6.71 22.84 -27.18
CA VAL A 290 7.20 23.39 -25.91
C VAL A 290 8.11 22.41 -25.20
N ALA A 291 7.72 21.13 -25.08
CA ALA A 291 8.51 20.09 -24.45
C ALA A 291 9.89 19.92 -25.11
N ASN A 292 9.94 19.93 -26.45
CA ASN A 292 11.18 19.85 -27.22
C ASN A 292 12.11 21.05 -27.02
N THR A 293 11.54 22.22 -26.78
CA THR A 293 12.31 23.46 -26.58
C THR A 293 12.79 23.58 -25.13
N SER A 294 11.88 23.46 -24.16
CA SER A 294 12.16 23.61 -22.72
C SER A 294 12.94 22.44 -22.14
N ARG A 295 12.68 21.23 -22.63
CA ARG A 295 13.23 19.95 -22.14
C ARG A 295 12.89 19.67 -20.66
N THR A 296 11.82 20.26 -20.16
CA THR A 296 11.40 20.14 -18.75
C THR A 296 10.34 19.06 -18.52
N PHE A 297 9.64 18.64 -19.57
CA PHE A 297 8.65 17.56 -19.52
C PHE A 297 8.61 16.78 -20.84
N ASN A 298 7.93 15.64 -20.80
CA ASN A 298 7.63 14.81 -21.95
C ASN A 298 6.11 14.83 -22.23
N VAL A 299 5.76 14.63 -23.50
CA VAL A 299 4.35 14.61 -23.97
C VAL A 299 4.09 13.26 -24.61
N PHE A 300 3.01 12.61 -24.24
CA PHE A 300 2.65 11.29 -24.73
C PHE A 300 1.20 11.26 -25.22
N LYS A 301 0.95 10.66 -26.38
CA LYS A 301 -0.33 10.04 -26.68
C LYS A 301 -0.43 8.71 -25.96
N GLN A 302 -1.62 8.17 -25.80
CA GLN A 302 -1.83 6.91 -25.09
C GLN A 302 -0.96 5.78 -25.63
N ASP A 303 -0.87 5.60 -26.96
CA ASP A 303 -0.08 4.56 -27.64
C ASP A 303 1.44 4.75 -27.51
N GLN A 304 1.89 5.94 -27.16
CA GLN A 304 3.30 6.30 -26.96
C GLN A 304 3.80 6.07 -25.52
N LEU A 305 2.90 5.77 -24.57
CA LEU A 305 3.29 5.47 -23.20
C LEU A 305 4.17 4.22 -23.17
N PRO A 306 5.29 4.23 -22.44
CA PRO A 306 6.17 3.07 -22.32
C PRO A 306 5.45 1.83 -21.78
N ASP A 307 5.65 0.66 -22.40
CA ASP A 307 5.03 -0.60 -21.98
C ASP A 307 5.32 -0.96 -20.52
N ARG A 308 6.54 -0.66 -20.05
CA ARG A 308 6.97 -0.91 -18.67
C ARG A 308 6.22 -0.10 -17.60
N TRP A 309 5.45 0.92 -18.00
CA TRP A 309 4.62 1.68 -17.08
C TRP A 309 3.28 1.00 -16.79
N HIS A 310 2.90 0.02 -17.61
CA HIS A 310 1.63 -0.72 -17.46
C HIS A 310 0.42 0.22 -17.28
N MET A 311 0.33 1.23 -18.14
CA MET A 311 -0.71 2.26 -18.04
C MET A 311 -1.49 2.44 -19.35
N LYS A 312 -0.82 2.23 -20.51
CA LYS A 312 -1.36 2.61 -21.82
C LYS A 312 -2.63 1.89 -22.24
N ASN A 313 -2.88 0.69 -21.71
CA ASN A 313 -4.04 -0.12 -22.12
C ASN A 313 -5.34 0.27 -21.36
N ASN A 314 -5.32 1.33 -20.55
CA ASN A 314 -6.49 1.76 -19.81
C ASN A 314 -7.38 2.68 -20.62
N THR A 315 -8.69 2.40 -20.68
CA THR A 315 -9.66 3.20 -21.46
C THR A 315 -9.88 4.60 -20.89
N ARG A 316 -9.51 4.86 -19.63
CA ARG A 316 -9.54 6.19 -19.02
C ARG A 316 -8.55 7.17 -19.64
N LEU A 317 -7.59 6.67 -20.43
CA LEU A 317 -6.62 7.49 -21.18
C LEU A 317 -7.07 7.81 -22.61
N THR A 318 -8.23 7.32 -23.04
CA THR A 318 -8.74 7.60 -24.39
C THR A 318 -8.93 9.10 -24.56
N ASP A 319 -8.36 9.66 -25.64
CA ASP A 319 -8.36 11.09 -25.97
C ASP A 319 -7.61 11.99 -24.98
N ILE A 320 -6.83 11.43 -24.09
CA ILE A 320 -5.96 12.16 -23.16
C ILE A 320 -4.57 12.32 -23.78
N ILE A 321 -3.99 13.50 -23.62
CA ILE A 321 -2.57 13.75 -23.78
C ILE A 321 -1.96 13.75 -22.39
N TYR A 322 -1.02 12.84 -22.16
CA TYR A 322 -0.36 12.69 -20.87
C TYR A 322 0.96 13.43 -20.85
N LEU A 323 1.19 14.22 -19.81
CA LEU A 323 2.46 14.92 -19.60
C LEU A 323 3.16 14.37 -18.38
N LEU A 324 4.47 14.20 -18.47
CA LEU A 324 5.33 13.83 -17.36
C LEU A 324 6.49 14.83 -17.28
N ALA A 325 6.54 15.60 -16.21
CA ALA A 325 7.68 16.45 -15.89
C ALA A 325 8.93 15.59 -15.61
N LYS A 326 10.10 16.13 -15.94
CA LYS A 326 11.38 15.51 -15.59
C LYS A 326 11.67 15.67 -14.09
N PRO A 327 12.54 14.83 -13.51
CA PRO A 327 12.94 14.99 -12.11
C PRO A 327 13.25 16.43 -11.73
N GLU A 328 12.89 16.82 -10.52
CA GLU A 328 13.00 18.18 -9.97
C GLU A 328 12.05 19.23 -10.59
N TYR A 329 11.23 18.90 -11.61
CA TYR A 329 10.20 19.78 -12.19
C TYR A 329 8.81 19.33 -11.81
N ALA A 330 7.87 20.28 -11.69
CA ALA A 330 6.44 20.00 -11.50
C ALA A 330 5.60 21.04 -12.22
N PHE A 331 4.37 20.67 -12.60
CA PHE A 331 3.41 21.60 -13.20
C PHE A 331 2.81 22.49 -12.12
N TRP A 332 2.75 23.80 -12.41
CA TRP A 332 2.16 24.77 -11.49
C TRP A 332 0.63 24.62 -11.45
N ASP A 333 0.07 24.60 -10.25
CA ASP A 333 -1.36 24.60 -10.00
C ASP A 333 -1.73 25.51 -8.80
N THR A 334 -3.02 25.64 -8.51
CA THR A 334 -3.55 26.49 -7.44
C THR A 334 -3.09 26.08 -6.04
N TYR A 335 -2.76 24.82 -5.83
CA TYR A 335 -2.20 24.34 -4.56
C TYR A 335 -0.82 24.94 -4.27
N PHE A 336 0.01 25.08 -5.30
CA PHE A 336 1.33 25.71 -5.17
C PHE A 336 1.24 27.22 -4.97
N GLU A 337 0.19 27.88 -5.52
CA GLU A 337 -0.10 29.29 -5.20
C GLU A 337 -0.37 29.48 -3.71
N PHE A 338 -1.15 28.60 -3.10
CA PHE A 338 -1.41 28.62 -1.66
C PHE A 338 -0.11 28.49 -0.85
N ILE A 339 0.80 27.58 -1.23
CA ILE A 339 2.09 27.43 -0.56
C ILE A 339 2.96 28.69 -0.75
N LEU A 340 3.01 29.25 -1.95
CA LEU A 340 3.80 30.45 -2.26
C LEU A 340 3.34 31.66 -1.45
N ASN A 341 2.03 31.83 -1.23
CA ASN A 341 1.48 32.91 -0.42
C ASN A 341 1.99 32.94 1.04
N GLY A 342 2.50 31.80 1.53
CA GLY A 342 3.10 31.68 2.86
C GLY A 342 4.64 31.79 2.89
N THR A 343 5.29 32.09 1.73
CA THR A 343 6.75 32.14 1.61
C THR A 343 7.22 33.05 0.47
N THR A 344 8.50 33.16 0.23
CA THR A 344 9.07 33.88 -0.95
C THR A 344 9.50 32.89 -2.01
N LYS A 345 9.66 33.34 -3.26
CA LYS A 345 10.11 32.51 -4.38
C LYS A 345 11.46 31.83 -4.10
N GLU A 346 12.36 32.53 -3.43
CA GLU A 346 13.70 32.04 -3.08
C GLU A 346 13.67 30.93 -2.02
N LYS A 347 12.65 30.99 -1.14
CA LYS A 347 12.43 30.01 -0.06
C LYS A 347 11.43 28.92 -0.43
N PHE A 348 10.75 29.09 -1.59
CA PHE A 348 9.79 28.09 -2.06
C PHE A 348 10.49 26.77 -2.35
N LYS A 349 10.10 25.75 -1.62
CA LYS A 349 10.63 24.40 -1.73
C LYS A 349 9.55 23.42 -1.33
N ILE A 350 9.20 22.52 -2.22
CA ILE A 350 8.16 21.52 -2.04
C ILE A 350 8.67 20.12 -2.34
N GLY A 351 8.00 19.11 -1.84
CA GLY A 351 8.14 17.72 -2.27
C GLY A 351 7.18 17.41 -3.41
N ALA A 352 7.65 16.62 -4.36
CA ALA A 352 6.83 16.07 -5.43
C ALA A 352 7.21 14.61 -5.72
N HIS A 353 6.22 13.82 -6.09
CA HIS A 353 6.35 12.43 -6.50
C HIS A 353 5.34 12.14 -7.64
N GLY A 354 5.49 11.01 -8.32
CA GLY A 354 4.72 10.69 -9.52
C GLY A 354 5.63 10.58 -10.76
N TYR A 355 6.94 10.80 -10.60
CA TYR A 355 7.91 10.65 -11.67
C TYR A 355 8.04 9.20 -12.13
N ASP A 356 8.85 8.99 -13.15
CA ASP A 356 9.20 7.66 -13.63
C ASP A 356 9.68 6.76 -12.48
N ASN A 357 9.16 5.55 -12.40
CA ASN A 357 9.51 4.59 -11.36
C ASN A 357 10.95 4.02 -11.50
N ALA A 358 11.67 4.38 -12.54
CA ALA A 358 13.11 4.13 -12.67
C ALA A 358 13.96 5.13 -11.87
N GLU A 359 13.39 6.30 -11.51
CA GLU A 359 14.12 7.35 -10.81
C GLU A 359 14.46 6.90 -9.37
N PRO A 360 15.74 7.08 -8.94
CA PRO A 360 16.16 6.68 -7.61
C PRO A 360 15.37 7.31 -6.46
N GLN A 361 14.95 8.58 -6.64
CA GLN A 361 14.17 9.33 -5.66
C GLN A 361 12.76 8.77 -5.45
N MET A 362 12.25 7.98 -6.42
CA MET A 362 10.92 7.36 -6.35
C MET A 362 10.93 5.96 -5.71
N ARG A 363 12.10 5.46 -5.33
CA ARG A 363 12.25 4.15 -4.70
C ARG A 363 11.58 4.09 -3.34
N ALA A 364 10.87 3.01 -3.08
CA ALA A 364 10.22 2.72 -1.81
C ALA A 364 11.07 1.82 -0.92
N ILE A 365 10.84 1.85 0.40
CA ILE A 365 11.43 0.89 1.33
C ILE A 365 10.61 -0.39 1.39
N PHE A 366 11.27 -1.48 1.76
CA PHE A 366 10.65 -2.73 2.18
C PHE A 366 11.54 -3.45 3.18
N MET A 367 10.96 -3.94 4.26
CA MET A 367 11.63 -4.81 5.21
C MET A 367 10.59 -5.68 5.92
N ALA A 368 10.92 -6.97 6.09
CA ALA A 368 9.97 -7.93 6.63
C ALA A 368 10.63 -8.86 7.67
N SER A 369 9.97 -9.04 8.79
CA SER A 369 10.41 -9.88 9.88
C SER A 369 9.26 -10.69 10.47
N GLY A 370 9.53 -11.87 10.95
CA GLY A 370 8.54 -12.78 11.54
C GLY A 370 8.77 -14.23 11.14
N PRO A 371 7.87 -15.14 11.53
CA PRO A 371 8.03 -16.57 11.28
C PRO A 371 8.22 -16.98 9.81
N ALA A 372 7.58 -16.26 8.90
CA ALA A 372 7.63 -16.54 7.46
C ALA A 372 8.92 -16.06 6.78
N PHE A 373 9.66 -15.15 7.38
CA PHE A 373 10.75 -14.43 6.71
C PHE A 373 12.14 -14.90 7.16
N LYS A 374 13.10 -14.82 6.25
CA LYS A 374 14.52 -14.96 6.56
C LYS A 374 14.98 -13.83 7.47
N LYS A 375 15.91 -14.14 8.38
CA LYS A 375 16.53 -13.15 9.26
C LYS A 375 17.86 -12.68 8.69
N ASN A 376 18.22 -11.41 8.90
CA ASN A 376 19.48 -10.81 8.45
C ASN A 376 19.76 -11.12 6.97
N TYR A 377 18.74 -11.00 6.11
CA TYR A 377 18.85 -11.39 4.71
C TYR A 377 18.75 -10.16 3.79
N SER A 378 19.83 -9.89 3.07
CA SER A 378 19.85 -8.90 2.02
C SER A 378 19.28 -9.47 0.74
N ALA A 379 18.07 -9.06 0.39
CA ALA A 379 17.35 -9.53 -0.80
C ALA A 379 17.69 -8.70 -2.04
N VAL A 380 17.34 -9.21 -3.22
CA VAL A 380 17.33 -8.42 -4.46
C VAL A 380 16.04 -7.59 -4.51
N GLN A 381 16.09 -6.41 -5.17
CA GLN A 381 14.92 -5.57 -5.38
C GLN A 381 13.83 -6.31 -6.17
N PHE A 382 12.59 -5.94 -5.91
CA PHE A 382 11.40 -6.48 -6.57
C PHE A 382 10.34 -5.39 -6.78
N ASP A 383 9.31 -5.68 -7.54
CA ASP A 383 8.21 -4.75 -7.83
C ASP A 383 7.10 -4.85 -6.78
N ASN A 384 6.52 -3.72 -6.38
CA ASN A 384 5.50 -3.69 -5.33
C ASN A 384 4.21 -4.48 -5.68
N VAL A 385 3.96 -4.74 -6.96
CA VAL A 385 2.88 -5.62 -7.42
C VAL A 385 3.05 -7.07 -6.92
N ASP A 386 4.28 -7.49 -6.62
CA ASP A 386 4.60 -8.82 -6.09
C ASP A 386 4.25 -8.97 -4.60
N LEU A 387 3.85 -7.89 -3.91
CA LEU A 387 3.44 -7.94 -2.51
C LEU A 387 2.18 -8.80 -2.32
N TYR A 388 1.23 -8.69 -3.23
CA TYR A 388 0.00 -9.48 -3.17
C TYR A 388 0.24 -11.00 -3.16
N PRO A 389 0.96 -11.60 -4.13
CA PRO A 389 1.23 -13.03 -4.12
C PRO A 389 2.11 -13.45 -2.92
N LEU A 390 3.04 -12.61 -2.45
CA LEU A 390 3.81 -12.85 -1.23
C LEU A 390 2.91 -13.04 -0.01
N ILE A 391 1.99 -12.10 0.21
CA ILE A 391 1.08 -12.14 1.36
C ILE A 391 0.05 -13.27 1.20
N SER A 392 -0.49 -13.48 0.00
CA SER A 392 -1.38 -14.62 -0.29
C SER A 392 -0.72 -15.95 0.08
N ARG A 393 0.56 -16.11 -0.27
CA ARG A 393 1.36 -17.31 0.08
C ARG A 393 1.52 -17.47 1.59
N ILE A 394 1.87 -16.40 2.32
CA ILE A 394 2.06 -16.43 3.78
C ILE A 394 0.74 -16.73 4.49
N ALA A 395 -0.35 -16.09 4.05
CA ALA A 395 -1.67 -16.28 4.62
C ALA A 395 -2.34 -17.61 4.20
N GLY A 396 -1.79 -18.34 3.24
CA GLY A 396 -2.37 -19.58 2.71
C GLY A 396 -3.69 -19.36 1.98
N LEU A 397 -3.78 -18.28 1.21
CA LEU A 397 -4.98 -17.99 0.41
C LEU A 397 -5.00 -18.83 -0.87
N THR A 398 -6.19 -19.12 -1.36
CA THR A 398 -6.40 -19.72 -2.69
C THR A 398 -5.96 -18.75 -3.79
N GLU A 399 -5.86 -19.24 -5.02
CA GLU A 399 -5.66 -18.34 -6.17
C GLU A 399 -6.83 -17.36 -6.29
N PRO A 400 -6.57 -16.08 -6.59
CA PRO A 400 -7.62 -15.11 -6.81
C PRO A 400 -8.46 -15.47 -8.04
N SER A 401 -9.72 -15.07 -8.05
CA SER A 401 -10.66 -15.33 -9.16
C SER A 401 -10.24 -14.69 -10.47
N ARG A 402 -9.47 -13.61 -10.41
CA ARG A 402 -8.86 -12.92 -11.55
C ARG A 402 -7.35 -13.08 -11.53
N ARG A 403 -6.76 -13.27 -12.72
CA ARG A 403 -5.31 -13.31 -12.88
C ARG A 403 -4.69 -11.96 -12.49
N ILE A 404 -3.79 -11.99 -11.53
CA ILE A 404 -2.96 -10.85 -11.10
C ILE A 404 -1.70 -10.72 -11.98
N ASP A 405 -1.02 -9.57 -11.91
CA ASP A 405 0.27 -9.33 -12.56
C ASP A 405 1.44 -9.73 -11.68
N GLY A 406 1.28 -9.57 -10.38
CA GLY A 406 2.29 -9.93 -9.40
C GLY A 406 2.65 -11.41 -9.44
N THR A 407 3.91 -11.72 -9.18
CA THR A 407 4.47 -13.07 -9.19
C THR A 407 5.29 -13.35 -7.94
N MET A 408 5.47 -14.61 -7.60
CA MET A 408 6.37 -15.03 -6.52
C MET A 408 7.86 -14.90 -6.87
N LYS A 409 8.21 -14.76 -8.17
CA LYS A 409 9.59 -14.85 -8.66
C LYS A 409 10.55 -13.87 -7.96
N GLY A 410 10.12 -12.62 -7.73
CA GLY A 410 10.94 -11.60 -7.07
C GLY A 410 10.98 -11.73 -5.55
N VAL A 411 9.93 -12.26 -4.93
CA VAL A 411 9.71 -12.23 -3.48
C VAL A 411 9.90 -13.56 -2.75
N GLU A 412 9.94 -14.68 -3.47
CA GLU A 412 10.15 -16.01 -2.86
C GLU A 412 11.47 -16.08 -2.07
N GLN A 413 12.49 -15.35 -2.50
CA GLN A 413 13.77 -15.24 -1.82
C GLN A 413 13.68 -14.74 -0.38
N LEU A 414 12.62 -13.98 -0.04
CA LEU A 414 12.40 -13.41 1.29
C LEU A 414 11.97 -14.44 2.33
N LEU A 415 11.36 -15.53 1.87
CA LEU A 415 10.75 -16.54 2.73
C LEU A 415 11.77 -17.51 3.32
N SER A 416 11.56 -17.90 4.59
CA SER A 416 12.29 -18.97 5.23
C SER A 416 11.90 -20.34 4.65
N VAL A 417 12.82 -21.31 4.71
CA VAL A 417 12.55 -22.69 4.29
C VAL A 417 11.44 -23.26 5.19
N GLY A 418 10.36 -23.76 4.59
CA GLY A 418 9.21 -24.30 5.32
C GLY A 418 8.07 -23.32 5.61
N ALA A 419 8.16 -22.07 5.15
CA ALA A 419 7.08 -21.07 5.26
C ALA A 419 5.87 -21.33 4.33
N ALA A 420 5.73 -22.52 3.79
CA ALA A 420 4.52 -22.91 3.07
C ALA A 420 3.41 -23.29 4.06
N PRO A 421 2.15 -22.84 3.87
CA PRO A 421 1.04 -23.37 4.65
C PRO A 421 0.95 -24.87 4.42
N THR A 422 0.89 -25.65 5.50
CA THR A 422 0.61 -27.10 5.48
C THR A 422 -0.89 -27.37 5.32
N SER A 423 -1.56 -26.77 4.33
CA SER A 423 -2.92 -27.12 3.99
C SER A 423 -2.96 -27.66 2.56
N THR A 424 -3.11 -28.97 2.45
CA THR A 424 -3.58 -29.60 1.22
C THR A 424 -4.95 -29.02 0.88
N PRO A 425 -5.18 -28.47 -0.34
CA PRO A 425 -6.49 -27.97 -0.69
C PRO A 425 -7.52 -29.10 -0.58
N PRO A 426 -8.75 -28.85 -0.09
CA PRO A 426 -9.78 -29.85 -0.10
C PRO A 426 -10.02 -30.31 -1.53
N VAL A 427 -9.93 -31.59 -1.78
CA VAL A 427 -10.28 -32.22 -3.06
C VAL A 427 -11.77 -31.95 -3.28
N ILE A 428 -12.12 -30.96 -4.11
CA ILE A 428 -13.49 -30.75 -4.55
C ILE A 428 -13.89 -31.96 -5.38
N GLY A 429 -14.65 -32.86 -4.76
CA GLY A 429 -15.23 -34.01 -5.41
C GLY A 429 -16.10 -33.55 -6.59
N LYS A 430 -15.77 -34.02 -7.79
CA LYS A 430 -16.59 -33.81 -8.99
C LYS A 430 -18.01 -34.34 -8.69
N GLN A 431 -18.96 -33.43 -8.46
CA GLN A 431 -20.37 -33.79 -8.50
C GLN A 431 -20.71 -34.30 -9.91
N LYS A 432 -21.04 -35.58 -10.02
CA LYS A 432 -21.63 -36.16 -11.23
C LYS A 432 -22.98 -35.49 -11.48
N ILE A 433 -23.07 -34.65 -12.51
CA ILE A 433 -24.37 -34.21 -13.05
C ILE A 433 -25.02 -35.43 -13.69
N SER A 434 -26.05 -35.96 -13.06
CA SER A 434 -26.91 -36.97 -13.67
C SER A 434 -27.83 -36.29 -14.67
N GLU A 435 -27.61 -36.48 -15.96
CA GLU A 435 -28.54 -36.18 -17.02
C GLU A 435 -29.79 -37.09 -16.88
N LYS A 436 -30.88 -36.54 -16.39
CA LYS A 436 -32.20 -37.12 -16.62
C LYS A 436 -32.69 -36.69 -18.01
N ARG A 437 -32.58 -37.60 -18.97
CA ARG A 437 -33.34 -37.53 -20.22
C ARG A 437 -34.83 -37.68 -19.87
N GLN A 438 -35.61 -36.64 -20.08
CA GLN A 438 -37.07 -36.77 -20.24
C GLN A 438 -37.34 -37.07 -21.70
N LYS A 439 -37.89 -38.27 -21.95
CA LYS A 439 -38.69 -38.59 -23.12
C LYS A 439 -40.13 -38.18 -22.84
N GLY A 440 -40.72 -37.46 -23.74
CA GLY A 440 -42.15 -37.08 -23.78
C GLY A 440 -42.32 -35.94 -24.76
#